data_fbaffd5b8fd4de9a865d880f49ce4636
#
_entry.id   fbaffd5b8fd4de9a865d880f49ce4636
#
_cell.length_a   1.000
_cell.length_b   1.000
_cell.length_c   1.000
_cell.angle_alpha   90.00
_cell.angle_beta   90.00
_cell.angle_gamma   90.00
#
_symmetry.space_group_name_H-M   'P 1'
#
loop_
_entity.id
_entity.type
_entity.pdbx_description
1 polymer ?
#
loop_
_entity_poly.entity_id
_entity_poly.type
_entity_poly.pdbx_seq_one_letter_code
_entity_poly.pdbx_strand_id
1 'polypeptide(L)'
;MKITLSIVSHGQRDIALRMLEDILRLSPPDVAEIIYTANIPERDLPALNMGHIRLVVIRNETPKGFGSNHNTAFSHCRTPYFCVMNPDLRFDTDPFPALLQDLTGTPKRGLVAPRIYSPEGELANTARKLYTPRELIRQKLHPVNHGDHPDWLAGMFLLFNSRAYNEIRGFDEGYFLYIEDVDICSRLCLAGWSLAQVADTCVVHDARKQSHRSLRFTRWHIGGMLRYWTRTCFWRYGWRLWREGRR
;
A
#
# COMPACT_ATOMS: atom_id res chain seq x y z
N MET A 1 2.97 10.03 -17.70
CA MET A 1 3.21 10.47 -16.29
C MET A 1 4.29 9.58 -15.70
N LYS A 2 4.96 9.95 -14.60
CA LYS A 2 6.07 9.12 -14.09
C LYS A 2 5.84 8.68 -12.66
N ILE A 3 6.11 7.39 -12.41
CA ILE A 3 5.86 6.69 -11.14
C ILE A 3 7.19 6.13 -10.63
N THR A 4 7.44 6.26 -9.33
CA THR A 4 8.45 5.48 -8.60
C THR A 4 7.74 4.37 -7.83
N LEU A 5 8.15 3.13 -8.06
CA LEU A 5 7.66 1.96 -7.32
C LEU A 5 8.55 1.71 -6.11
N SER A 6 7.98 1.44 -4.95
CA SER A 6 8.67 1.06 -3.73
C SER A 6 8.27 -0.36 -3.32
N ILE A 7 9.23 -1.27 -3.33
CA ILE A 7 9.06 -2.70 -3.05
C ILE A 7 9.96 -3.06 -1.88
N VAL A 8 9.41 -3.69 -0.86
CA VAL A 8 10.18 -4.10 0.33
C VAL A 8 10.18 -5.61 0.44
N SER A 9 11.38 -6.20 0.41
CA SER A 9 11.60 -7.62 0.67
C SER A 9 12.05 -7.83 2.11
N HIS A 10 11.47 -8.81 2.78
CA HIS A 10 11.90 -9.28 4.09
C HIS A 10 12.28 -10.77 4.01
N GLY A 11 13.34 -11.06 3.26
CA GLY A 11 13.74 -12.42 2.89
C GLY A 11 12.86 -13.06 1.80
N GLN A 12 12.14 -12.26 1.03
CA GLN A 12 11.19 -12.69 0.00
C GLN A 12 11.73 -12.44 -1.42
N ARG A 13 13.06 -12.35 -1.57
CA ARG A 13 13.74 -12.01 -2.82
C ARG A 13 13.21 -12.77 -4.03
N ASP A 14 13.04 -14.08 -3.92
CA ASP A 14 12.60 -14.90 -5.07
C ASP A 14 11.12 -14.67 -5.44
N ILE A 15 10.31 -14.21 -4.49
CA ILE A 15 8.92 -13.78 -4.72
C ILE A 15 8.92 -12.42 -5.41
N ALA A 16 9.69 -11.47 -4.86
CA ALA A 16 9.85 -10.14 -5.43
C ALA A 16 10.44 -10.19 -6.86
N LEU A 17 11.36 -11.12 -7.12
CA LEU A 17 11.92 -11.31 -8.46
C LEU A 17 10.85 -11.64 -9.49
N ARG A 18 9.92 -12.54 -9.19
CA ARG A 18 8.80 -12.85 -10.09
C ARG A 18 7.91 -11.64 -10.38
N MET A 19 7.66 -10.82 -9.36
CA MET A 19 6.92 -9.57 -9.56
C MET A 19 7.70 -8.58 -10.44
N LEU A 20 9.01 -8.45 -10.24
CA LEU A 20 9.86 -7.63 -11.10
C LEU A 20 9.86 -8.12 -12.55
N GLU A 21 9.92 -9.44 -12.77
CA GLU A 21 9.81 -10.05 -14.09
C GLU A 21 8.48 -9.72 -14.77
N ASP A 22 7.36 -9.77 -14.06
CA ASP A 22 6.05 -9.36 -14.60
C ASP A 22 6.07 -7.88 -15.01
N ILE A 23 6.58 -6.98 -14.16
CA ILE A 23 6.69 -5.54 -14.46
C ILE A 23 7.57 -5.32 -15.70
N LEU A 24 8.72 -5.98 -15.78
CA LEU A 24 9.63 -5.84 -16.91
C LEU A 24 9.03 -6.39 -18.21
N ARG A 25 8.31 -7.50 -18.16
CA ARG A 25 7.59 -8.08 -19.29
C ARG A 25 6.52 -7.12 -19.83
N LEU A 26 5.77 -6.48 -18.93
CA LEU A 26 4.75 -5.50 -19.30
C LEU A 26 5.35 -4.16 -19.75
N SER A 27 6.55 -3.87 -19.28
CA SER A 27 7.31 -2.63 -19.61
C SER A 27 6.45 -1.35 -19.54
N PRO A 28 5.77 -1.08 -18.41
CA PRO A 28 4.81 0.02 -18.31
C PRO A 28 5.50 1.36 -18.55
N PRO A 29 5.02 2.17 -19.52
CA PRO A 29 5.71 3.40 -19.96
C PRO A 29 5.71 4.49 -18.87
N ASP A 30 4.81 4.41 -17.93
CA ASP A 30 4.68 5.37 -16.83
C ASP A 30 5.63 5.07 -15.66
N VAL A 31 6.16 3.85 -15.53
CA VAL A 31 7.13 3.51 -14.49
C VAL A 31 8.52 4.01 -14.88
N ALA A 32 9.08 4.94 -14.09
CA ALA A 32 10.41 5.49 -14.32
C ALA A 32 11.48 4.83 -13.43
N GLU A 33 11.09 4.42 -12.23
CA GLU A 33 12.03 3.94 -11.23
C GLU A 33 11.40 2.87 -10.34
N ILE A 34 12.20 1.89 -9.98
CA ILE A 34 11.89 0.89 -8.94
C ILE A 34 12.93 1.04 -7.84
N ILE A 35 12.47 1.24 -6.60
CA ILE A 35 13.28 1.21 -5.40
C ILE A 35 12.98 -0.10 -4.68
N TYR A 36 13.95 -1.00 -4.73
CA TYR A 36 13.90 -2.30 -4.06
C TYR A 36 14.63 -2.21 -2.73
N THR A 37 13.95 -2.47 -1.62
CA THR A 37 14.54 -2.46 -0.29
C THR A 37 14.67 -3.88 0.25
N ALA A 38 15.90 -4.36 0.43
CA ALA A 38 16.21 -5.57 1.18
C ALA A 38 16.20 -5.23 2.68
N ASN A 39 15.10 -5.57 3.37
CA ASN A 39 14.90 -5.20 4.79
C ASN A 39 15.67 -6.10 5.77
N ILE A 40 16.15 -7.23 5.31
CA ILE A 40 17.08 -8.12 6.01
C ILE A 40 18.13 -8.61 5.01
N PRO A 41 19.28 -9.14 5.46
CA PRO A 41 20.27 -9.69 4.55
C PRO A 41 19.67 -10.80 3.68
N GLU A 42 19.82 -10.66 2.38
CA GLU A 42 19.39 -11.62 1.35
C GLU A 42 20.34 -11.56 0.15
N ARG A 43 20.28 -12.56 -0.72
CA ARG A 43 21.09 -12.59 -1.94
C ARG A 43 20.72 -11.44 -2.86
N ASP A 44 21.68 -10.92 -3.61
CA ASP A 44 21.43 -9.88 -4.59
C ASP A 44 20.42 -10.32 -5.66
N LEU A 45 19.70 -9.34 -6.20
CA LEU A 45 18.93 -9.57 -7.41
C LEU A 45 19.87 -9.97 -8.57
N PRO A 46 19.46 -10.89 -9.45
CA PRO A 46 20.24 -11.17 -10.64
C PRO A 46 20.28 -9.96 -11.56
N ALA A 47 21.18 -9.97 -12.54
CA ALA A 47 21.15 -8.97 -13.58
C ALA A 47 19.82 -9.04 -14.35
N LEU A 48 19.06 -7.95 -14.33
CA LEU A 48 17.78 -7.80 -14.99
C LEU A 48 17.91 -6.80 -16.12
N ASN A 49 17.27 -7.07 -17.26
CA ASN A 49 17.14 -6.07 -18.32
C ASN A 49 16.04 -5.08 -17.93
N MET A 50 16.44 -3.97 -17.32
CA MET A 50 15.53 -2.95 -16.79
C MET A 50 14.91 -2.05 -17.88
N GLY A 51 15.35 -2.15 -19.14
CA GLY A 51 14.86 -1.30 -20.22
C GLY A 51 15.02 0.19 -19.88
N HIS A 52 13.89 0.91 -19.85
CA HIS A 52 13.86 2.34 -19.50
C HIS A 52 13.71 2.61 -17.99
N ILE A 53 13.50 1.56 -17.18
CA ILE A 53 13.22 1.67 -15.76
C ILE A 53 14.54 1.69 -14.97
N ARG A 54 14.72 2.69 -14.12
CA ARG A 54 15.87 2.75 -13.22
C ARG A 54 15.63 1.84 -12.00
N LEU A 55 16.60 1.01 -11.65
CA LEU A 55 16.58 0.22 -10.41
C LEU A 55 17.51 0.84 -9.36
N VAL A 56 16.96 1.10 -8.17
CA VAL A 56 17.71 1.50 -6.98
C VAL A 56 17.55 0.40 -5.94
N VAL A 57 18.65 -0.06 -5.35
CA VAL A 57 18.61 -1.10 -4.29
C VAL A 57 19.07 -0.48 -2.98
N ILE A 58 18.20 -0.55 -1.97
CA ILE A 58 18.48 -0.16 -0.59
C ILE A 58 18.67 -1.44 0.24
N ARG A 59 19.71 -1.48 1.07
CA ARG A 59 19.96 -2.59 2.00
C ARG A 59 19.96 -2.06 3.42
N ASN A 60 19.10 -2.62 4.26
CA ASN A 60 19.08 -2.28 5.68
C ASN A 60 20.05 -3.16 6.46
N GLU A 61 20.81 -2.56 7.35
CA GLU A 61 21.66 -3.28 8.32
C GLU A 61 20.79 -3.97 9.39
N THR A 62 19.69 -3.34 9.78
CA THR A 62 18.71 -3.86 10.73
C THR A 62 17.29 -3.74 10.18
N PRO A 63 16.39 -4.70 10.48
CA PRO A 63 15.02 -4.66 10.00
C PRO A 63 14.28 -3.41 10.47
N LYS A 64 13.66 -2.69 9.53
CA LYS A 64 12.77 -1.56 9.79
C LYS A 64 11.31 -1.97 9.63
N GLY A 65 10.40 -1.16 10.17
CA GLY A 65 8.96 -1.32 9.97
C GLY A 65 8.56 -1.06 8.52
N PHE A 66 7.35 -1.52 8.14
CA PHE A 66 6.81 -1.35 6.79
C PHE A 66 6.83 0.12 6.35
N GLY A 67 6.19 1.00 7.13
CA GLY A 67 6.12 2.43 6.80
C GLY A 67 7.48 3.11 6.74
N SER A 68 8.41 2.75 7.64
CA SER A 68 9.77 3.33 7.66
C SER A 68 10.57 2.98 6.39
N ASN A 69 10.42 1.76 5.86
CA ASN A 69 11.05 1.37 4.61
C ASN A 69 10.52 2.19 3.43
N HIS A 70 9.21 2.35 3.34
CA HIS A 70 8.59 3.13 2.27
C HIS A 70 8.88 4.63 2.40
N ASN A 71 8.98 5.18 3.61
CA ASN A 71 9.43 6.55 3.82
C ASN A 71 10.89 6.75 3.38
N THR A 72 11.76 5.78 3.69
CA THR A 72 13.16 5.79 3.21
C THR A 72 13.18 5.76 1.67
N ALA A 73 12.40 4.90 1.03
CA ALA A 73 12.28 4.87 -0.43
C ALA A 73 11.74 6.19 -0.99
N PHE A 74 10.72 6.79 -0.35
CA PHE A 74 10.15 8.07 -0.77
C PHE A 74 11.17 9.22 -0.74
N SER A 75 12.16 9.21 0.16
CA SER A 75 13.21 10.23 0.19
C SER A 75 14.07 10.26 -1.08
N HIS A 76 14.11 9.16 -1.83
CA HIS A 76 14.75 9.04 -3.14
C HIS A 76 13.80 9.34 -4.30
N CYS A 77 12.48 9.34 -4.08
CA CYS A 77 11.48 9.57 -5.12
C CYS A 77 11.57 11.00 -5.69
N ARG A 78 11.60 11.11 -7.03
CA ARG A 78 11.58 12.39 -7.76
C ARG A 78 10.42 12.48 -8.75
N THR A 79 9.54 11.49 -8.75
CA THR A 79 8.39 11.43 -9.64
C THR A 79 7.13 12.00 -8.99
N PRO A 80 6.15 12.46 -9.78
CA PRO A 80 4.90 12.99 -9.24
C PRO A 80 4.01 11.94 -8.56
N TYR A 81 4.31 10.65 -8.77
CA TYR A 81 3.54 9.54 -8.19
C TYR A 81 4.47 8.52 -7.54
N PHE A 82 4.07 8.04 -6.37
CA PHE A 82 4.79 7.07 -5.56
C PHE A 82 3.91 5.87 -5.28
N CYS A 83 4.36 4.67 -5.64
CA CYS A 83 3.60 3.44 -5.47
C CYS A 83 4.25 2.53 -4.44
N VAL A 84 3.54 2.25 -3.37
CA VAL A 84 3.90 1.26 -2.34
C VAL A 84 3.33 -0.09 -2.76
N MET A 85 4.18 -1.12 -2.80
CA MET A 85 3.78 -2.45 -3.25
C MET A 85 4.39 -3.56 -2.39
N ASN A 86 3.58 -4.56 -2.08
CA ASN A 86 4.06 -5.81 -1.52
C ASN A 86 4.85 -6.61 -2.56
N PRO A 87 5.84 -7.41 -2.15
CA PRO A 87 6.68 -8.18 -3.08
C PRO A 87 5.99 -9.41 -3.70
N ASP A 88 4.81 -9.80 -3.20
CA ASP A 88 4.05 -10.98 -3.60
C ASP A 88 2.86 -10.67 -4.53
N LEU A 89 2.91 -9.54 -5.21
CA LEU A 89 1.95 -9.19 -6.27
C LEU A 89 2.34 -9.80 -7.61
N ARG A 90 1.34 -10.10 -8.44
CA ARG A 90 1.50 -10.61 -9.81
C ARG A 90 0.68 -9.74 -10.77
N PHE A 91 1.19 -9.54 -11.97
CA PHE A 91 0.64 -8.64 -12.98
C PHE A 91 0.40 -9.34 -14.31
N ASP A 92 -0.85 -9.50 -14.70
CA ASP A 92 -1.22 -9.97 -16.02
C ASP A 92 -1.30 -8.83 -17.04
N THR A 93 -1.73 -7.64 -16.58
CA THR A 93 -1.86 -6.41 -17.36
C THR A 93 -1.25 -5.23 -16.62
N ASP A 94 -0.95 -4.15 -17.35
CA ASP A 94 -0.47 -2.90 -16.75
C ASP A 94 -1.61 -2.18 -16.00
N PRO A 95 -1.53 -2.06 -14.66
CA PRO A 95 -2.58 -1.42 -13.87
C PRO A 95 -2.47 0.12 -13.86
N PHE A 96 -1.32 0.68 -14.23
CA PHE A 96 -1.02 2.09 -13.99
C PHE A 96 -1.84 3.08 -14.82
N PRO A 97 -2.18 2.84 -16.10
CA PRO A 97 -2.97 3.79 -16.88
C PRO A 97 -4.31 4.12 -16.22
N ALA A 98 -5.10 3.12 -15.80
CA ALA A 98 -6.40 3.31 -15.15
C ALA A 98 -6.26 4.01 -13.79
N LEU A 99 -5.24 3.63 -12.99
CA LEU A 99 -4.95 4.26 -11.70
C LEU A 99 -4.56 5.73 -11.86
N LEU A 100 -3.72 6.05 -12.84
CA LEU A 100 -3.30 7.43 -13.12
C LEU A 100 -4.46 8.27 -13.63
N GLN A 101 -5.35 7.69 -14.46
CA GLN A 101 -6.54 8.36 -14.96
C GLN A 101 -7.44 8.82 -13.80
N ASP A 102 -7.75 7.96 -12.83
CA ASP A 102 -8.53 8.33 -11.64
C ASP A 102 -7.79 9.37 -10.78
N LEU A 103 -6.48 9.13 -10.52
CA LEU A 103 -5.66 9.98 -9.67
C LEU A 103 -5.52 11.41 -10.20
N THR A 104 -5.55 11.59 -11.53
CA THR A 104 -5.43 12.91 -12.17
C THR A 104 -6.77 13.52 -12.55
N GLY A 105 -7.76 12.69 -12.85
CA GLY A 105 -9.09 13.12 -13.24
C GLY A 105 -9.96 13.61 -12.08
N THR A 106 -9.61 13.25 -10.82
CA THR A 106 -10.40 13.62 -9.67
C THR A 106 -9.65 14.66 -8.82
N PRO A 107 -10.24 15.86 -8.57
CA PRO A 107 -9.63 16.87 -7.71
C PRO A 107 -9.34 16.32 -6.31
N LYS A 108 -8.15 16.66 -5.78
CA LYS A 108 -7.75 16.22 -4.43
C LYS A 108 -7.72 14.68 -4.24
N ARG A 109 -7.58 13.91 -5.33
CA ARG A 109 -7.29 12.49 -5.21
C ARG A 109 -5.85 12.32 -4.72
N GLY A 110 -5.67 11.74 -3.53
CA GLY A 110 -4.36 11.56 -2.90
C GLY A 110 -3.82 10.15 -3.01
N LEU A 111 -4.73 9.17 -3.11
CA LEU A 111 -4.38 7.76 -3.09
C LEU A 111 -5.40 6.93 -3.87
N VAL A 112 -4.89 6.02 -4.69
CA VAL A 112 -5.70 5.00 -5.37
C VAL A 112 -5.10 3.62 -5.21
N ALA A 113 -5.93 2.58 -5.29
CA ALA A 113 -5.52 1.19 -5.32
C ALA A 113 -6.33 0.42 -6.38
N PRO A 114 -5.78 -0.62 -7.01
CA PRO A 114 -6.53 -1.53 -7.88
C PRO A 114 -7.42 -2.46 -7.06
N ARG A 115 -8.29 -3.21 -7.72
CA ARG A 115 -8.86 -4.42 -7.12
C ARG A 115 -7.77 -5.47 -6.95
N ILE A 116 -7.80 -6.17 -5.82
CA ILE A 116 -6.86 -7.25 -5.51
C ILE A 116 -7.62 -8.57 -5.54
N TYR A 117 -7.11 -9.53 -6.28
CA TYR A 117 -7.66 -10.89 -6.32
C TYR A 117 -6.68 -11.90 -5.74
N SER A 118 -7.19 -12.98 -5.17
CA SER A 118 -6.38 -14.15 -4.85
C SER A 118 -6.02 -14.92 -6.13
N PRO A 119 -5.05 -15.86 -6.10
CA PRO A 119 -4.76 -16.73 -7.23
C PRO A 119 -5.96 -17.57 -7.67
N GLU A 120 -6.91 -17.84 -6.75
CA GLU A 120 -8.16 -18.57 -7.01
C GLU A 120 -9.25 -17.70 -7.64
N GLY A 121 -8.98 -16.39 -7.85
CA GLY A 121 -9.91 -15.44 -8.45
C GLY A 121 -10.89 -14.80 -7.46
N GLU A 122 -10.67 -14.94 -6.16
CA GLU A 122 -11.52 -14.32 -5.15
C GLU A 122 -11.13 -12.87 -4.92
N LEU A 123 -12.10 -11.95 -4.93
CA LEU A 123 -11.87 -10.53 -4.64
C LEU A 123 -11.51 -10.34 -3.17
N ALA A 124 -10.31 -9.84 -2.91
CA ALA A 124 -9.87 -9.52 -1.57
C ALA A 124 -10.57 -8.25 -1.04
N ASN A 125 -10.94 -8.27 0.24
CA ASN A 125 -11.51 -7.11 0.91
C ASN A 125 -10.40 -6.12 1.29
N THR A 126 -10.05 -5.22 0.39
CA THR A 126 -8.96 -4.23 0.54
C THR A 126 -9.44 -2.79 0.68
N ALA A 127 -10.71 -2.52 0.37
CA ALA A 127 -11.36 -1.23 0.53
C ALA A 127 -12.38 -1.31 1.67
N ARG A 128 -12.10 -0.65 2.80
CA ARG A 128 -12.78 -0.93 4.07
C ARG A 128 -13.26 0.35 4.76
N LYS A 129 -14.18 0.17 5.74
CA LYS A 129 -14.63 1.23 6.65
C LYS A 129 -13.65 1.41 7.82
N LEU A 130 -13.72 2.58 8.47
CA LEU A 130 -12.84 2.93 9.57
C LEU A 130 -12.81 1.84 10.66
N TYR A 131 -11.62 1.54 11.11
CA TYR A 131 -11.26 0.43 11.99
C TYR A 131 -11.69 0.66 13.44
N THR A 132 -13.03 0.63 13.70
CA THR A 132 -13.61 0.71 15.04
C THR A 132 -13.84 -0.67 15.62
N PRO A 133 -13.94 -0.83 16.96
CA PRO A 133 -14.27 -2.12 17.57
C PRO A 133 -15.57 -2.74 17.01
N ARG A 134 -16.59 -1.91 16.77
CA ARG A 134 -17.86 -2.35 16.15
C ARG A 134 -17.66 -2.85 14.72
N GLU A 135 -16.86 -2.13 13.93
CA GLU A 135 -16.58 -2.50 12.54
C GLU A 135 -15.75 -3.78 12.45
N LEU A 136 -14.81 -4.01 13.37
CA LEU A 136 -14.07 -5.27 13.46
C LEU A 136 -14.98 -6.47 13.64
N ILE A 137 -15.96 -6.36 14.53
CA ILE A 137 -16.94 -7.43 14.76
C ILE A 137 -17.80 -7.62 13.50
N ARG A 138 -18.28 -6.54 12.89
CA ARG A 138 -19.08 -6.57 11.67
C ARG A 138 -18.35 -7.23 10.51
N GLN A 139 -17.10 -6.84 10.26
CA GLN A 139 -16.30 -7.39 9.17
C GLN A 139 -15.95 -8.87 9.35
N LYS A 140 -15.81 -9.32 10.61
CA LYS A 140 -15.59 -10.73 10.92
C LYS A 140 -16.80 -11.59 10.61
N LEU A 141 -18.02 -11.05 10.81
CA LEU A 141 -19.29 -11.75 10.56
C LEU A 141 -19.74 -11.61 9.10
N HIS A 142 -19.54 -10.44 8.50
CA HIS A 142 -20.01 -10.09 7.16
C HIS A 142 -18.94 -9.23 6.45
N PRO A 143 -17.90 -9.84 5.86
CA PRO A 143 -16.88 -9.11 5.11
C PRO A 143 -17.49 -8.46 3.87
N VAL A 144 -17.38 -7.14 3.77
CA VAL A 144 -17.89 -6.34 2.64
C VAL A 144 -16.76 -5.48 2.11
N ASN A 145 -16.54 -5.48 0.80
CA ASN A 145 -15.66 -4.54 0.13
C ASN A 145 -16.42 -3.23 -0.13
N HIS A 146 -15.83 -2.09 0.28
CA HIS A 146 -16.41 -0.75 0.17
C HIS A 146 -15.74 0.07 -0.94
N GLY A 147 -15.54 -0.55 -2.12
CA GLY A 147 -14.78 0.01 -3.25
C GLY A 147 -15.11 1.45 -3.63
N ASP A 148 -16.41 1.80 -3.63
CA ASP A 148 -16.83 3.13 -4.09
C ASP A 148 -16.47 4.26 -3.12
N HIS A 149 -16.50 4.01 -1.80
CA HIS A 149 -16.22 5.01 -0.76
C HIS A 149 -15.49 4.41 0.44
N PRO A 150 -14.24 3.96 0.27
CA PRO A 150 -13.47 3.41 1.37
C PRO A 150 -13.12 4.51 2.38
N ASP A 151 -13.01 4.13 3.65
CA ASP A 151 -12.41 4.98 4.66
C ASP A 151 -10.90 4.71 4.75
N TRP A 152 -10.46 3.52 4.32
CA TRP A 152 -9.06 3.17 4.15
C TRP A 152 -8.87 2.04 3.12
N LEU A 153 -7.65 1.96 2.58
CA LEU A 153 -7.20 0.97 1.61
C LEU A 153 -6.06 0.16 2.21
N ALA A 154 -6.09 -1.16 2.03
CA ALA A 154 -5.06 -2.06 2.55
C ALA A 154 -3.72 -1.87 1.83
N GLY A 155 -2.63 -1.94 2.59
CA GLY A 155 -1.27 -1.56 2.21
C GLY A 155 -0.58 -2.40 1.14
N MET A 156 -1.27 -3.35 0.49
CA MET A 156 -0.67 -4.26 -0.49
C MET A 156 -0.26 -3.58 -1.79
N PHE A 157 -1.08 -2.63 -2.28
CA PHE A 157 -0.82 -1.80 -3.45
C PHE A 157 -1.44 -0.42 -3.25
N LEU A 158 -0.64 0.61 -3.10
CA LEU A 158 -1.08 1.98 -2.84
C LEU A 158 -0.34 2.96 -3.76
N LEU A 159 -1.04 3.54 -4.74
CA LEU A 159 -0.49 4.58 -5.62
C LEU A 159 -0.86 5.95 -5.10
N PHE A 160 0.13 6.68 -4.60
CA PHE A 160 -0.02 8.01 -4.03
C PHE A 160 0.30 9.11 -5.05
N ASN A 161 -0.42 10.22 -4.93
CA ASN A 161 0.10 11.51 -5.36
C ASN A 161 1.27 11.87 -4.42
N SER A 162 2.47 12.07 -4.96
CA SER A 162 3.68 12.34 -4.16
C SER A 162 3.55 13.61 -3.32
N ARG A 163 2.80 14.63 -3.79
CA ARG A 163 2.49 15.83 -2.99
C ARG A 163 1.63 15.47 -1.77
N ALA A 164 0.60 14.63 -1.95
CA ALA A 164 -0.26 14.19 -0.86
C ALA A 164 0.53 13.39 0.19
N TYR A 165 1.38 12.46 -0.26
CA TYR A 165 2.26 11.68 0.62
C TYR A 165 3.21 12.58 1.43
N ASN A 166 3.84 13.56 0.77
CA ASN A 166 4.76 14.49 1.39
C ASN A 166 4.06 15.42 2.40
N GLU A 167 2.85 15.93 2.07
CA GLU A 167 2.07 16.84 2.94
C GLU A 167 1.77 16.21 4.29
N ILE A 168 1.46 14.92 4.32
CA ILE A 168 1.19 14.18 5.56
C ILE A 168 2.45 13.56 6.18
N ARG A 169 3.63 13.77 5.59
CA ARG A 169 4.93 13.24 6.02
C ARG A 169 5.00 11.70 5.98
N GLY A 170 4.36 11.08 4.97
CA GLY A 170 4.39 9.64 4.77
C GLY A 170 3.73 8.82 5.88
N PHE A 171 4.19 7.60 6.06
CA PHE A 171 3.73 6.70 7.12
C PHE A 171 4.21 7.13 8.51
N ASP A 172 3.41 6.88 9.57
CA ASP A 172 3.88 6.97 10.96
C ASP A 172 4.77 5.75 11.28
N GLU A 173 6.07 5.98 11.47
CA GLU A 173 7.07 4.93 11.71
C GLU A 173 6.94 4.27 13.10
N GLY A 174 6.05 4.77 13.94
CA GLY A 174 5.71 4.12 15.20
C GLY A 174 4.92 2.81 15.05
N TYR A 175 4.45 2.49 13.82
CA TYR A 175 3.93 1.16 13.47
C TYR A 175 5.04 0.33 12.84
N PHE A 176 5.32 -0.85 13.40
CA PHE A 176 6.28 -1.75 12.77
C PHE A 176 5.65 -2.50 11.58
N LEU A 177 4.46 -3.04 11.77
CA LEU A 177 3.67 -3.74 10.77
C LEU A 177 2.20 -3.74 11.22
N TYR A 178 1.27 -3.55 10.27
CA TYR A 178 -0.18 -3.43 10.43
C TYR A 178 -0.65 -2.10 11.04
N ILE A 179 -1.80 -1.64 10.57
CA ILE A 179 -2.51 -0.41 10.96
C ILE A 179 -1.85 0.88 10.44
N GLU A 180 -0.62 0.86 9.94
CA GLU A 180 0.02 2.00 9.28
C GLU A 180 -0.76 2.45 8.03
N ASP A 181 -1.42 1.52 7.33
CA ASP A 181 -2.28 1.78 6.18
C ASP A 181 -3.60 2.47 6.59
N VAL A 182 -4.20 2.08 7.69
CA VAL A 182 -5.36 2.75 8.27
C VAL A 182 -5.02 4.17 8.72
N ASP A 183 -3.87 4.33 9.39
CA ASP A 183 -3.40 5.63 9.89
C ASP A 183 -3.10 6.61 8.73
N ILE A 184 -2.35 6.16 7.71
CA ILE A 184 -2.01 7.04 6.58
C ILE A 184 -3.24 7.47 5.80
N CYS A 185 -4.20 6.57 5.56
CA CYS A 185 -5.46 6.89 4.91
C CYS A 185 -6.27 7.92 5.72
N SER A 186 -6.34 7.76 7.04
CA SER A 186 -7.03 8.70 7.93
C SER A 186 -6.40 10.09 7.88
N ARG A 187 -5.06 10.18 7.90
CA ARG A 187 -4.33 11.46 7.82
C ARG A 187 -4.49 12.12 6.45
N LEU A 188 -4.48 11.35 5.35
CA LEU A 188 -4.79 11.87 4.01
C LEU A 188 -6.18 12.49 3.96
N CYS A 189 -7.19 11.75 4.42
CA CYS A 189 -8.56 12.25 4.45
C CYS A 189 -8.68 13.53 5.30
N LEU A 190 -8.05 13.58 6.49
CA LEU A 190 -8.05 14.77 7.35
C LEU A 190 -7.35 15.99 6.70
N ALA A 191 -6.34 15.75 5.86
CA ALA A 191 -5.69 16.79 5.06
C ALA A 191 -6.51 17.23 3.83
N GLY A 192 -7.70 16.66 3.61
CA GLY A 192 -8.60 17.01 2.51
C GLY A 192 -8.36 16.24 1.22
N TRP A 193 -7.52 15.21 1.24
CA TRP A 193 -7.34 14.29 0.12
C TRP A 193 -8.40 13.19 0.13
N SER A 194 -8.73 12.65 -1.04
CA SER A 194 -9.67 11.53 -1.20
C SER A 194 -8.94 10.26 -1.60
N LEU A 195 -9.60 9.12 -1.33
CA LEU A 195 -9.13 7.77 -1.63
C LEU A 195 -10.10 7.10 -2.60
N ALA A 196 -9.60 6.20 -3.47
CA ALA A 196 -10.47 5.32 -4.24
C ALA A 196 -9.84 3.94 -4.48
N GLN A 197 -10.71 2.93 -4.60
CA GLN A 197 -10.36 1.69 -5.26
C GLN A 197 -10.86 1.75 -6.71
N VAL A 198 -9.94 1.66 -7.68
CA VAL A 198 -10.27 1.74 -9.10
C VAL A 198 -10.77 0.36 -9.57
N ALA A 199 -11.99 0.32 -10.09
CA ALA A 199 -12.66 -0.92 -10.46
C ALA A 199 -12.15 -1.52 -11.77
N ASP A 200 -11.64 -0.68 -12.67
CA ASP A 200 -11.29 -1.05 -14.04
C ASP A 200 -9.90 -1.67 -14.17
N THR A 201 -9.24 -1.89 -13.03
CA THR A 201 -7.91 -2.52 -13.01
C THR A 201 -7.75 -3.41 -11.79
N CYS A 202 -6.98 -4.47 -11.95
CA CYS A 202 -6.74 -5.45 -10.90
C CYS A 202 -5.31 -5.98 -10.93
N VAL A 203 -4.91 -6.52 -9.77
CA VAL A 203 -3.67 -7.29 -9.60
C VAL A 203 -3.95 -8.54 -8.78
N VAL A 204 -3.11 -9.56 -8.89
CA VAL A 204 -3.23 -10.78 -8.10
C VAL A 204 -2.25 -10.71 -6.92
N HIS A 205 -2.71 -11.07 -5.73
CA HIS A 205 -1.89 -11.17 -4.54
C HIS A 205 -1.66 -12.64 -4.20
N ASP A 206 -0.47 -13.16 -4.53
CA ASP A 206 -0.05 -14.55 -4.26
C ASP A 206 0.43 -14.69 -2.81
N ALA A 207 -0.49 -14.40 -1.87
CA ALA A 207 -0.21 -14.49 -0.44
C ALA A 207 0.04 -15.94 -0.02
N ARG A 208 1.29 -16.36 0.02
CA ARG A 208 1.63 -17.62 0.70
C ARG A 208 1.32 -17.46 2.19
N LYS A 209 0.42 -18.27 2.73
CA LYS A 209 -0.15 -18.23 4.10
C LYS A 209 0.89 -18.36 5.24
N GLN A 210 2.06 -17.75 5.13
CA GLN A 210 3.13 -17.87 6.12
C GLN A 210 2.96 -16.98 7.37
N SER A 211 2.16 -15.90 7.30
CA SER A 211 2.14 -14.88 8.36
C SER A 211 1.09 -15.10 9.46
N HIS A 212 0.06 -15.91 9.27
CA HIS A 212 -1.13 -15.91 10.13
C HIS A 212 -1.03 -16.70 11.45
N ARG A 213 0.10 -17.35 11.78
CA ARG A 213 0.21 -18.22 12.97
C ARG A 213 1.23 -17.80 14.03
N SER A 214 1.90 -16.65 13.89
CA SER A 214 2.90 -16.21 14.86
C SER A 214 2.30 -15.24 15.88
N LEU A 215 2.48 -15.51 17.18
CA LEU A 215 2.15 -14.59 18.28
C LEU A 215 2.77 -13.20 18.10
N ARG A 216 3.89 -13.09 17.39
CA ARG A 216 4.57 -11.83 17.08
C ARG A 216 3.72 -10.94 16.19
N PHE A 217 3.12 -11.49 15.12
CA PHE A 217 2.23 -10.75 14.22
C PHE A 217 0.94 -10.29 14.91
N THR A 218 0.37 -11.16 15.76
CA THR A 218 -0.79 -10.81 16.59
C THR A 218 -0.47 -9.65 17.53
N ARG A 219 0.71 -9.65 18.18
CA ARG A 219 1.16 -8.55 19.05
C ARG A 219 1.29 -7.24 18.27
N TRP A 220 1.89 -7.25 17.07
CA TRP A 220 2.00 -6.05 16.25
C TRP A 220 0.63 -5.52 15.85
N HIS A 221 -0.28 -6.39 15.43
CA HIS A 221 -1.64 -6.01 15.05
C HIS A 221 -2.43 -5.40 16.22
N ILE A 222 -2.43 -6.05 17.39
CA ILE A 222 -3.09 -5.52 18.60
C ILE A 222 -2.43 -4.22 19.06
N GLY A 223 -1.11 -4.18 19.13
CA GLY A 223 -0.36 -2.97 19.53
C GLY A 223 -0.62 -1.81 18.55
N GLY A 224 -0.66 -2.09 17.25
CA GLY A 224 -1.02 -1.10 16.23
C GLY A 224 -2.44 -0.57 16.39
N MET A 225 -3.42 -1.44 16.64
CA MET A 225 -4.81 -1.03 16.92
C MET A 225 -4.90 -0.12 18.15
N LEU A 226 -4.28 -0.54 19.27
CA LEU A 226 -4.29 0.25 20.50
C LEU A 226 -3.64 1.61 20.27
N ARG A 227 -2.47 1.65 19.59
CA ARG A 227 -1.82 2.89 19.19
C ARG A 227 -2.77 3.77 18.37
N TYR A 228 -3.40 3.22 17.33
CA TYR A 228 -4.29 3.99 16.45
C TYR A 228 -5.48 4.60 17.20
N TRP A 229 -6.14 3.83 18.07
CA TRP A 229 -7.28 4.31 18.85
C TRP A 229 -6.92 5.38 19.89
N THR A 230 -5.67 5.46 20.32
CA THR A 230 -5.18 6.54 21.20
C THR A 230 -4.74 7.78 20.44
N ARG A 231 -4.64 7.72 19.10
CA ARG A 231 -4.21 8.87 18.28
C ARG A 231 -5.38 9.83 18.01
N THR A 232 -5.06 11.11 18.01
CA THR A 232 -6.04 12.17 17.70
C THR A 232 -6.62 12.05 16.28
N CYS A 233 -5.83 11.49 15.32
CA CYS A 233 -6.31 11.28 13.95
C CYS A 233 -7.51 10.32 13.90
N PHE A 234 -7.55 9.24 14.70
CA PHE A 234 -8.68 8.33 14.78
C PHE A 234 -9.97 9.04 15.19
N TRP A 235 -9.93 9.83 16.27
CA TRP A 235 -11.09 10.54 16.80
C TRP A 235 -11.58 11.64 15.86
N ARG A 236 -10.65 12.43 15.31
CA ARG A 236 -10.97 13.50 14.35
C ARG A 236 -11.56 12.95 13.07
N TYR A 237 -10.99 11.86 12.53
CA TYR A 237 -11.51 11.23 11.31
C TYR A 237 -12.85 10.57 11.56
N GLY A 238 -13.01 9.85 12.67
CA GLY A 238 -14.26 9.27 13.08
C GLY A 238 -15.38 10.30 13.24
N TRP A 239 -15.10 11.46 13.83
CA TRP A 239 -16.06 12.56 13.97
C TRP A 239 -16.41 13.19 12.61
N ARG A 240 -15.43 13.36 11.71
CA ARG A 240 -15.68 13.81 10.34
C ARG A 240 -16.64 12.87 9.60
N LEU A 241 -16.36 11.56 9.61
CA LEU A 241 -17.22 10.56 8.96
C LEU A 241 -18.65 10.55 9.53
N TRP A 242 -18.79 10.76 10.84
CA TRP A 242 -20.11 10.90 11.47
C TRP A 242 -20.85 12.13 10.97
N ARG A 243 -20.20 13.29 10.89
CA ARG A 243 -20.80 14.52 10.34
C ARG A 243 -21.21 14.41 8.88
N GLU A 244 -20.46 13.66 8.10
CA GLU A 244 -20.74 13.39 6.67
C GLU A 244 -21.83 12.33 6.47
N GLY A 245 -22.42 11.80 7.53
CA GLY A 245 -23.45 10.72 7.45
C GLY A 245 -22.93 9.40 6.92
N ARG A 246 -21.61 9.18 6.96
CA ARG A 246 -20.95 7.97 6.46
C ARG A 246 -20.83 6.85 7.50
N ARG A 247 -21.43 7.02 8.69
CA ARG A 247 -21.45 6.07 9.82
C ARG A 247 -22.86 5.84 10.34
#